data_2583942f6805a9433de4f4a39dee3f86
#
_entry.id   2583942f6805a9433de4f4a39dee3f86
#
_cell.length_a   1.000
_cell.length_b   1.000
_cell.length_c   1.000
_cell.angle_alpha   90.00
_cell.angle_beta   90.00
_cell.angle_gamma   90.00
#
_symmetry.space_group_name_H-M   'P 1'
#
loop_
_entity.id
_entity.type
_entity.pdbx_description
1 polymer ?
#
loop_
_entity_poly.entity_id
_entity_poly.type
_entity_poly.pdbx_seq_one_letter_code
_entity_poly.pdbx_strand_id
1 'polypeptide(L)'
;MRIVSLSDDETAGSKLFNEHGICLYIEHGDNRILFGTGASALFLSNAERLGVPTDKSDTVILPLNSDDITGGVETAVRKNKDLRIFIREDAATDCAKKEKLLRVRNGLPQSFYKSDKYNIFRFERFTEICKDFYLVAVDKKEKSAETDRHYYIKKKGFYVADDFSEECFAVCFPKRRRDGFVILTGGAYTGIAGIVNTAKRLWNAPVLSVVGCFGYTNQSGKLISSQGNITRSAEELLKLRTGSIYTCHNTGRKGYDIMKDILGDRLQYLRAGEELNF
;
A
#
# COMPACT_ATOMS: atom_id res chain seq x y z
N MET A 1 17.38 -6.61 2.46
CA MET A 1 16.11 -5.99 2.88
C MET A 1 15.15 -7.10 3.25
N ARG A 2 14.51 -6.99 4.42
CA ARG A 2 13.52 -7.96 4.91
C ARG A 2 12.15 -7.28 4.97
N ILE A 3 11.09 -7.97 4.53
CA ILE A 3 9.71 -7.51 4.62
C ILE A 3 8.90 -8.60 5.31
N VAL A 4 8.10 -8.25 6.33
CA VAL A 4 7.17 -9.16 7.01
C VAL A 4 5.76 -8.61 6.88
N SER A 5 4.83 -9.40 6.36
CA SER A 5 3.41 -9.04 6.33
C SER A 5 2.80 -9.23 7.72
N LEU A 6 2.26 -8.16 8.28
CA LEU A 6 1.65 -8.15 9.62
C LEU A 6 0.12 -8.09 9.60
N SER A 7 -0.48 -7.70 8.48
CA SER A 7 -1.94 -7.62 8.32
C SER A 7 -2.34 -7.98 6.89
N ASP A 8 -3.30 -8.87 6.75
CA ASP A 8 -3.94 -9.29 5.51
C ASP A 8 -5.26 -10.02 5.81
N ASP A 9 -6.10 -10.24 4.78
CA ASP A 9 -7.33 -11.07 4.86
C ASP A 9 -7.03 -12.53 5.22
N GLU A 10 -5.82 -13.00 4.96
CA GLU A 10 -5.38 -14.36 5.19
C GLU A 10 -4.12 -14.41 6.08
N THR A 11 -3.94 -15.53 6.76
CA THR A 11 -2.77 -15.77 7.62
C THR A 11 -2.00 -17.01 7.19
N ALA A 12 -0.67 -16.98 7.35
CA ALA A 12 0.21 -18.11 7.11
C ALA A 12 0.23 -19.13 8.26
N GLY A 13 -0.38 -18.83 9.40
CA GLY A 13 -0.39 -19.69 10.58
C GLY A 13 -1.63 -19.51 11.45
N SER A 14 -2.07 -20.62 12.09
CA SER A 14 -3.30 -20.67 12.90
C SER A 14 -3.27 -19.80 14.17
N LYS A 15 -2.11 -19.29 14.56
CA LYS A 15 -1.96 -18.42 15.74
C LYS A 15 -2.04 -16.93 15.38
N LEU A 16 -2.09 -16.59 14.11
CA LEU A 16 -2.18 -15.20 13.65
C LEU A 16 -3.63 -14.79 13.44
N PHE A 17 -3.86 -13.50 13.45
CA PHE A 17 -5.15 -12.89 13.21
C PHE A 17 -5.17 -12.26 11.83
N ASN A 18 -6.32 -12.33 11.16
CA ASN A 18 -6.56 -11.68 9.87
C ASN A 18 -7.47 -10.46 10.03
N GLU A 19 -7.27 -9.47 9.20
CA GLU A 19 -8.16 -8.33 9.00
C GLU A 19 -8.00 -7.79 7.59
N HIS A 20 -9.03 -7.12 7.09
CA HIS A 20 -8.96 -6.46 5.79
C HIS A 20 -8.08 -5.22 5.88
N GLY A 21 -6.78 -5.38 5.58
CA GLY A 21 -5.82 -4.29 5.67
C GLY A 21 -4.41 -4.70 5.35
N ILE A 22 -3.55 -3.73 5.05
CA ILE A 22 -2.14 -3.94 4.81
C ILE A 22 -1.28 -3.30 5.90
N CYS A 23 -0.35 -4.08 6.43
CA CYS A 23 0.76 -3.60 7.25
C CYS A 23 2.00 -4.43 6.91
N LEU A 24 2.99 -3.82 6.29
CA LEU A 24 4.28 -4.45 6.04
C LEU A 24 5.33 -3.84 6.98
N TYR A 25 5.98 -4.68 7.77
CA TYR A 25 7.18 -4.29 8.51
C TYR A 25 8.39 -4.53 7.64
N ILE A 26 9.25 -3.52 7.54
CA ILE A 26 10.39 -3.51 6.62
C ILE A 26 11.66 -3.16 7.38
N GLU A 27 12.68 -4.02 7.24
CA GLU A 27 14.06 -3.73 7.65
C GLU A 27 14.88 -3.38 6.41
N HIS A 28 15.34 -2.12 6.35
CA HIS A 28 16.18 -1.61 5.27
C HIS A 28 17.41 -0.88 5.85
N GLY A 29 18.56 -1.52 5.81
CA GLY A 29 19.74 -1.09 6.58
C GLY A 29 19.41 -1.06 8.07
N ASP A 30 19.68 0.08 8.72
CA ASP A 30 19.36 0.30 10.13
C ASP A 30 17.93 0.80 10.37
N ASN A 31 17.17 1.07 9.30
CA ASN A 31 15.83 1.65 9.39
C ASN A 31 14.76 0.56 9.53
N ARG A 32 13.75 0.82 10.34
CA ARG A 32 12.58 -0.02 10.58
C ARG A 32 11.32 0.75 10.24
N ILE A 33 10.64 0.30 9.19
CA ILE A 33 9.57 1.04 8.54
C ILE A 33 8.29 0.22 8.59
N LEU A 34 7.17 0.85 8.93
CA LEU A 34 5.83 0.32 8.71
C LEU A 34 5.25 0.93 7.44
N PHE A 35 4.89 0.11 6.47
CA PHE A 35 4.18 0.52 5.26
C PHE A 35 2.71 0.11 5.40
N GLY A 36 1.83 1.07 5.64
CA GLY A 36 0.49 0.86 6.19
C GLY A 36 0.52 0.44 7.66
N THR A 37 -0.65 0.42 8.29
CA THR A 37 -0.84 0.01 9.70
C THR A 37 -2.06 -0.92 9.88
N GLY A 38 -2.58 -1.48 8.76
CA GLY A 38 -3.80 -2.27 8.79
C GLY A 38 -5.05 -1.46 9.10
N ALA A 39 -6.16 -2.15 9.30
CA ALA A 39 -7.45 -1.54 9.64
C ALA A 39 -7.59 -1.27 11.15
N SER A 40 -6.73 -1.86 11.97
CA SER A 40 -6.80 -1.75 13.44
C SER A 40 -5.42 -1.90 14.09
N ALA A 41 -5.39 -2.09 15.41
CA ALA A 41 -4.19 -2.42 16.16
C ALA A 41 -3.75 -3.90 16.02
N LEU A 42 -4.41 -4.69 15.20
CA LEU A 42 -4.21 -6.14 15.10
C LEU A 42 -2.80 -6.49 14.60
N PHE A 43 -2.21 -5.66 13.75
CA PHE A 43 -0.82 -5.85 13.29
C PHE A 43 0.19 -5.95 14.45
N LEU A 44 -0.06 -5.27 15.60
CA LEU A 44 0.79 -5.37 16.79
C LEU A 44 0.72 -6.77 17.43
N SER A 45 -0.49 -7.35 17.49
CA SER A 45 -0.67 -8.70 18.04
C SER A 45 0.02 -9.75 17.16
N ASN A 46 -0.03 -9.58 15.84
CA ASN A 46 0.70 -10.44 14.91
C ASN A 46 2.21 -10.24 15.02
N ALA A 47 2.67 -8.98 15.12
CA ALA A 47 4.08 -8.67 15.31
C ALA A 47 4.66 -9.31 16.58
N GLU A 48 3.94 -9.23 17.71
CA GLU A 48 4.34 -9.87 18.97
C GLU A 48 4.49 -11.39 18.81
N ARG A 49 3.51 -12.05 18.17
CA ARG A 49 3.53 -13.50 17.93
C ARG A 49 4.65 -13.95 16.99
N LEU A 50 5.04 -13.08 16.06
CA LEU A 50 6.11 -13.31 15.09
C LEU A 50 7.50 -12.88 15.62
N GLY A 51 7.58 -12.24 16.78
CA GLY A 51 8.81 -11.68 17.32
C GLY A 51 9.34 -10.48 16.50
N VAL A 52 8.44 -9.76 15.80
CA VAL A 52 8.78 -8.58 14.99
C VAL A 52 8.77 -7.33 15.87
N PRO A 53 9.90 -6.58 16.00
CA PRO A 53 10.04 -5.47 16.93
C PRO A 53 9.44 -4.17 16.36
N THR A 54 8.13 -4.10 16.24
CA THR A 54 7.42 -2.91 15.72
C THR A 54 7.52 -1.68 16.62
N ASP A 55 7.81 -1.86 17.90
CA ASP A 55 8.13 -0.80 18.86
C ASP A 55 9.42 -0.04 18.51
N LYS A 56 10.31 -0.68 17.74
CA LYS A 56 11.55 -0.07 17.22
C LYS A 56 11.39 0.56 15.85
N SER A 57 10.17 0.59 15.30
CA SER A 57 9.94 1.29 14.04
C SER A 57 10.14 2.79 14.21
N ASP A 58 10.90 3.39 13.32
CA ASP A 58 11.20 4.82 13.28
C ASP A 58 10.30 5.60 12.31
N THR A 59 9.67 4.89 11.40
CA THR A 59 8.91 5.49 10.29
C THR A 59 7.63 4.69 10.02
N VAL A 60 6.54 5.42 9.79
CA VAL A 60 5.30 4.90 9.17
C VAL A 60 5.10 5.61 7.84
N ILE A 61 4.73 4.86 6.82
CA ILE A 61 4.30 5.37 5.52
C ILE A 61 2.82 5.07 5.38
N LEU A 62 2.03 6.09 5.10
CA LEU A 62 0.61 5.95 4.77
C LEU A 62 0.44 6.27 3.28
N PRO A 63 0.49 5.25 2.41
CA PRO A 63 0.49 5.44 0.96
C PRO A 63 -0.84 5.96 0.40
N LEU A 64 -1.91 5.85 1.17
CA LEU A 64 -3.27 6.28 0.83
C LEU A 64 -4.06 6.51 2.12
N ASN A 65 -5.04 7.44 2.10
CA ASN A 65 -5.93 7.67 3.24
C ASN A 65 -7.16 6.75 3.16
N SER A 66 -6.98 5.51 3.60
CA SER A 66 -8.04 4.49 3.65
C SER A 66 -8.00 3.71 4.97
N ASP A 67 -9.15 3.28 5.48
CA ASP A 67 -9.27 2.58 6.77
C ASP A 67 -8.36 1.35 6.86
N ASP A 68 -8.26 0.58 5.78
CA ASP A 68 -7.47 -0.65 5.65
C ASP A 68 -5.94 -0.42 5.64
N ILE A 69 -5.52 0.84 5.58
CA ILE A 69 -4.12 1.27 5.57
C ILE A 69 -3.77 2.06 6.84
N THR A 70 -4.72 2.89 7.32
CA THR A 70 -4.43 3.92 8.33
C THR A 70 -4.99 3.59 9.72
N GLY A 71 -5.80 2.53 9.84
CA GLY A 71 -6.59 2.27 11.06
C GLY A 71 -5.77 2.03 12.32
N GLY A 72 -4.55 1.51 12.20
CA GLY A 72 -3.66 1.24 13.33
C GLY A 72 -2.70 2.38 13.70
N VAL A 73 -2.63 3.49 12.91
CA VAL A 73 -1.57 4.50 13.05
C VAL A 73 -1.52 5.17 14.42
N GLU A 74 -2.66 5.51 15.01
CA GLU A 74 -2.68 6.10 16.35
C GLU A 74 -2.14 5.15 17.43
N THR A 75 -2.34 3.85 17.23
CA THR A 75 -1.78 2.85 18.14
C THR A 75 -0.28 2.70 17.93
N ALA A 76 0.23 2.77 16.69
CA ALA A 76 1.65 2.80 16.41
C ALA A 76 2.33 4.01 17.10
N VAL A 77 1.74 5.21 16.97
CA VAL A 77 2.26 6.42 17.63
C VAL A 77 2.21 6.33 19.16
N ARG A 78 1.18 5.69 19.75
CA ARG A 78 1.18 5.45 21.21
C ARG A 78 2.33 4.57 21.68
N LYS A 79 2.82 3.66 20.85
CA LYS A 79 3.99 2.81 21.14
C LYS A 79 5.31 3.54 20.96
N ASN A 80 5.42 4.38 19.94
CA ASN A 80 6.58 5.23 19.69
C ASN A 80 6.13 6.66 19.35
N LYS A 81 6.31 7.61 20.29
CA LYS A 81 5.90 9.02 20.11
C LYS A 81 6.76 9.79 19.09
N ASP A 82 7.97 9.31 18.86
CA ASP A 82 8.92 9.93 17.92
C ASP A 82 8.76 9.40 16.49
N LEU A 83 7.77 8.52 16.26
CA LEU A 83 7.49 7.90 14.99
C LEU A 83 7.21 8.94 13.90
N ARG A 84 8.01 8.92 12.84
CA ARG A 84 7.82 9.79 11.68
C ARG A 84 6.73 9.23 10.78
N ILE A 85 5.72 10.04 10.47
CA ILE A 85 4.61 9.64 9.60
C ILE A 85 4.75 10.33 8.25
N PHE A 86 4.99 9.57 7.20
CA PHE A 86 5.09 10.10 5.84
C PHE A 86 3.78 9.95 5.09
N ILE A 87 3.30 11.06 4.53
CA ILE A 87 2.07 11.15 3.73
C ILE A 87 2.29 12.04 2.51
N ARG A 88 1.45 11.86 1.50
CA ARG A 88 1.31 12.84 0.44
C ARG A 88 0.70 14.14 0.98
N GLU A 89 1.08 15.29 0.37
CA GLU A 89 0.52 16.59 0.73
C GLU A 89 -1.01 16.61 0.58
N ASP A 90 -1.53 15.98 -0.46
CA ASP A 90 -2.96 15.91 -0.76
C ASP A 90 -3.75 14.92 0.12
N ALA A 91 -3.08 14.12 0.97
CA ALA A 91 -3.72 13.08 1.79
C ALA A 91 -4.66 13.63 2.88
N ALA A 92 -4.56 14.94 3.21
CA ALA A 92 -5.35 15.57 4.27
C ALA A 92 -6.78 15.93 3.81
N THR A 93 -7.44 15.04 3.08
CA THR A 93 -8.84 15.22 2.62
C THR A 93 -9.77 14.26 3.33
N ASP A 94 -11.03 14.68 3.52
CA ASP A 94 -12.07 13.79 4.03
C ASP A 94 -12.46 12.78 2.94
N CYS A 95 -12.11 11.53 3.14
CA CYS A 95 -12.46 10.43 2.27
C CYS A 95 -13.72 9.72 2.74
N ALA A 96 -14.46 9.12 1.83
CA ALA A 96 -15.61 8.29 2.11
C ALA A 96 -15.70 7.10 1.15
N LYS A 97 -16.31 6.01 1.63
CA LYS A 97 -16.65 4.84 0.80
C LYS A 97 -18.17 4.62 0.80
N LYS A 98 -18.66 4.01 -0.26
CA LYS A 98 -20.07 3.65 -0.38
C LYS A 98 -20.32 2.33 0.35
N GLU A 99 -21.19 2.37 1.35
CA GLU A 99 -21.71 1.19 2.03
C GLU A 99 -23.22 1.14 1.85
N LYS A 100 -23.69 0.16 1.07
CA LYS A 100 -25.12 0.06 0.68
C LYS A 100 -25.61 1.38 0.01
N LEU A 101 -26.48 2.12 0.67
CA LEU A 101 -27.02 3.39 0.19
C LEU A 101 -26.37 4.63 0.83
N LEU A 102 -25.45 4.43 1.78
CA LEU A 102 -24.80 5.50 2.54
C LEU A 102 -23.36 5.72 2.08
N ARG A 103 -22.85 6.91 2.33
CA ARG A 103 -21.42 7.21 2.30
C ARG A 103 -20.91 7.27 3.74
N VAL A 104 -19.99 6.41 4.08
CA VAL A 104 -19.34 6.38 5.39
C VAL A 104 -17.92 6.90 5.25
N ARG A 105 -17.38 7.49 6.33
CA ARG A 105 -15.99 7.95 6.34
C ARG A 105 -15.07 6.77 6.02
N ASN A 106 -14.02 7.06 5.27
CA ASN A 106 -12.92 6.14 4.96
C ASN A 106 -11.59 6.82 5.33
N GLY A 107 -10.75 6.13 6.11
CA GLY A 107 -9.48 6.65 6.55
C GLY A 107 -9.54 7.68 7.69
N LEU A 108 -8.43 8.37 7.91
CA LEU A 108 -8.25 9.32 9.01
C LEU A 108 -8.97 10.64 8.74
N PRO A 109 -9.54 11.26 9.79
CA PRO A 109 -10.18 12.57 9.64
C PRO A 109 -9.14 13.67 9.39
N GLN A 110 -9.57 14.77 8.77
CA GLN A 110 -8.70 15.92 8.50
C GLN A 110 -8.04 16.49 9.78
N SER A 111 -8.71 16.35 10.95
CA SER A 111 -8.16 16.77 12.24
C SER A 111 -6.91 16.01 12.65
N PHE A 112 -6.75 14.74 12.24
CA PHE A 112 -5.51 13.98 12.47
C PHE A 112 -4.34 14.67 11.77
N TYR A 113 -4.51 15.00 10.50
CA TYR A 113 -3.46 15.59 9.68
C TYR A 113 -3.08 17.02 10.07
N LYS A 114 -3.93 17.72 10.81
CA LYS A 114 -3.71 19.09 11.31
C LYS A 114 -3.20 19.12 12.75
N SER A 115 -3.04 17.97 13.39
CA SER A 115 -2.67 17.89 14.80
C SER A 115 -1.16 17.97 14.99
N ASP A 116 -0.70 18.85 15.89
CA ASP A 116 0.70 18.95 16.30
C ASP A 116 1.15 17.79 17.21
N LYS A 117 0.23 16.86 17.53
CA LYS A 117 0.54 15.66 18.33
C LYS A 117 1.32 14.60 17.55
N TYR A 118 1.35 14.69 16.23
CA TYR A 118 1.92 13.70 15.34
C TYR A 118 3.06 14.29 14.54
N ASN A 119 4.13 13.55 14.43
CA ASN A 119 5.31 13.95 13.66
C ASN A 119 5.10 13.64 12.17
N ILE A 120 4.30 14.48 11.46
CA ILE A 120 3.85 14.26 10.08
C ILE A 120 4.77 14.97 9.11
N PHE A 121 5.39 14.18 8.22
CA PHE A 121 6.18 14.64 7.08
C PHE A 121 5.36 14.56 5.79
N ARG A 122 5.23 15.70 5.13
CA ARG A 122 4.47 15.82 3.88
C ARG A 122 5.43 15.93 2.71
N PHE A 123 5.09 15.29 1.60
CA PHE A 123 5.83 15.45 0.35
C PHE A 123 4.88 15.61 -0.84
N GLU A 124 5.32 16.35 -1.84
CA GLU A 124 4.51 16.65 -3.03
C GLU A 124 4.62 15.56 -4.10
N ARG A 125 5.81 15.23 -4.54
CA ARG A 125 6.01 14.31 -5.68
C ARG A 125 7.00 13.20 -5.40
N PHE A 126 8.05 13.50 -4.67
CA PHE A 126 9.18 12.62 -4.44
C PHE A 126 9.90 12.98 -3.15
N THR A 127 10.30 11.99 -2.37
CA THR A 127 11.17 12.18 -1.19
C THR A 127 11.97 10.92 -0.91
N GLU A 128 13.21 11.07 -0.46
CA GLU A 128 14.02 10.00 0.11
C GLU A 128 13.82 10.00 1.62
N ILE A 129 13.33 8.89 2.18
CA ILE A 129 13.07 8.78 3.63
C ILE A 129 14.27 8.23 4.41
N CYS A 130 15.06 7.42 3.76
CA CYS A 130 16.37 6.95 4.18
C CYS A 130 17.14 6.48 2.93
N LYS A 131 18.42 6.17 3.09
CA LYS A 131 19.30 5.80 1.96
C LYS A 131 18.70 4.69 1.11
N ASP A 132 18.53 4.99 -0.19
CA ASP A 132 18.01 4.07 -1.20
C ASP A 132 16.56 3.59 -0.95
N PHE A 133 15.77 4.39 -0.22
CA PHE A 133 14.34 4.19 0.01
C PHE A 133 13.56 5.48 -0.26
N TYR A 134 12.69 5.45 -1.26
CA TYR A 134 12.01 6.61 -1.83
C TYR A 134 10.50 6.46 -1.77
N LEU A 135 9.79 7.58 -1.52
CA LEU A 135 8.35 7.70 -1.76
C LEU A 135 8.11 8.51 -3.02
N VAL A 136 7.18 8.05 -3.83
CA VAL A 136 6.91 8.59 -5.17
C VAL A 136 5.40 8.72 -5.39
N ALA A 137 4.98 9.88 -5.89
CA ALA A 137 3.62 10.07 -6.40
C ALA A 137 3.47 9.43 -7.78
N VAL A 138 2.32 8.86 -8.07
CA VAL A 138 2.02 8.36 -9.41
C VAL A 138 1.89 9.53 -10.38
N ASP A 139 2.55 9.46 -11.53
CA ASP A 139 2.41 10.47 -12.58
C ASP A 139 0.97 10.47 -13.11
N LYS A 140 0.34 11.65 -13.19
CA LYS A 140 -1.04 11.81 -13.68
C LYS A 140 -1.27 11.22 -15.07
N LYS A 141 -0.23 11.19 -15.91
CA LYS A 141 -0.28 10.64 -17.28
C LYS A 141 -0.32 9.11 -17.31
N GLU A 142 0.10 8.48 -16.23
CA GLU A 142 0.17 7.02 -16.10
C GLU A 142 -1.04 6.43 -15.35
N LYS A 143 -1.95 7.29 -14.89
CA LYS A 143 -3.17 6.82 -14.21
C LYS A 143 -4.06 6.10 -15.21
N SER A 144 -4.30 4.82 -14.98
CA SER A 144 -5.11 3.95 -15.86
C SER A 144 -6.28 3.29 -15.14
N ALA A 145 -6.47 3.60 -13.84
CA ALA A 145 -7.48 2.92 -13.04
C ALA A 145 -8.90 3.42 -13.37
N GLU A 146 -9.70 2.53 -13.90
CA GLU A 146 -11.16 2.63 -13.84
C GLU A 146 -11.63 1.88 -12.59
N THR A 147 -11.64 2.57 -11.46
CA THR A 147 -12.34 2.08 -10.27
C THR A 147 -13.83 2.37 -10.43
N ASP A 148 -14.68 1.40 -10.12
CA ASP A 148 -16.10 1.65 -9.91
C ASP A 148 -16.24 2.81 -8.89
N ARG A 149 -17.26 3.66 -9.04
CA ARG A 149 -17.53 4.81 -8.16
C ARG A 149 -17.90 4.34 -6.75
N HIS A 150 -16.92 3.75 -6.05
CA HIS A 150 -17.06 3.21 -4.70
C HIS A 150 -16.47 4.16 -3.65
N TYR A 151 -15.42 4.89 -4.04
CA TYR A 151 -14.69 5.82 -3.19
C TYR A 151 -14.94 7.28 -3.58
N TYR A 152 -14.96 8.14 -2.58
CA TYR A 152 -15.27 9.55 -2.72
C TYR A 152 -14.33 10.39 -1.86
N ILE A 153 -14.04 11.60 -2.32
CA ILE A 153 -13.37 12.66 -1.55
C ILE A 153 -14.26 13.88 -1.43
N LYS A 154 -14.09 14.64 -0.36
CA LYS A 154 -14.85 15.89 -0.13
C LYS A 154 -14.10 17.06 -0.74
N LYS A 155 -14.61 17.63 -1.84
CA LYS A 155 -14.09 18.86 -2.49
C LYS A 155 -15.12 19.97 -2.35
N LYS A 156 -14.73 21.13 -1.76
CA LYS A 156 -15.60 22.30 -1.57
C LYS A 156 -16.97 21.98 -0.92
N GLY A 157 -16.97 21.07 0.06
CA GLY A 157 -18.20 20.68 0.78
C GLY A 157 -19.01 19.54 0.15
N PHE A 158 -18.71 19.14 -1.09
CA PHE A 158 -19.42 18.08 -1.81
C PHE A 158 -18.55 16.83 -1.98
N TYR A 159 -19.18 15.64 -1.96
CA TYR A 159 -18.52 14.39 -2.29
C TYR A 159 -18.45 14.20 -3.81
N VAL A 160 -17.25 14.07 -4.34
CA VAL A 160 -16.96 13.72 -5.73
C VAL A 160 -16.27 12.36 -5.77
N ALA A 161 -16.28 11.67 -6.91
CA ALA A 161 -15.54 10.43 -7.07
C ALA A 161 -14.06 10.67 -6.75
N ASP A 162 -13.43 9.74 -6.03
CA ASP A 162 -12.03 9.78 -5.71
C ASP A 162 -11.19 9.51 -6.97
N ASP A 163 -10.22 10.36 -7.23
CA ASP A 163 -9.23 10.19 -8.29
C ASP A 163 -7.89 9.66 -7.78
N PHE A 164 -7.84 9.32 -6.48
CA PHE A 164 -6.67 8.80 -5.77
C PHE A 164 -5.41 9.64 -6.01
N SER A 165 -5.57 10.97 -6.08
CA SER A 165 -4.45 11.89 -6.34
C SER A 165 -3.42 11.89 -5.23
N GLU A 166 -3.81 11.52 -4.02
CA GLU A 166 -2.94 11.39 -2.85
C GLU A 166 -2.18 10.06 -2.80
N GLU A 167 -2.49 9.10 -3.66
CA GLU A 167 -1.80 7.81 -3.64
C GLU A 167 -0.32 7.97 -3.96
N CYS A 168 0.50 7.28 -3.17
CA CYS A 168 1.92 7.12 -3.41
C CYS A 168 2.35 5.66 -3.28
N PHE A 169 3.53 5.39 -3.77
CA PHE A 169 4.20 4.10 -3.64
C PHE A 169 5.63 4.28 -3.17
N ALA A 170 6.24 3.21 -2.65
CA ALA A 170 7.65 3.25 -2.31
C ALA A 170 8.50 2.49 -3.33
N VAL A 171 9.72 2.96 -3.51
CA VAL A 171 10.78 2.29 -4.29
C VAL A 171 11.98 2.13 -3.39
N CYS A 172 12.48 0.91 -3.26
CA CYS A 172 13.65 0.60 -2.45
C CYS A 172 14.65 -0.26 -3.21
N PHE A 173 15.93 0.05 -3.00
CA PHE A 173 17.05 -0.67 -3.58
C PHE A 173 17.69 -1.55 -2.51
N PRO A 174 17.40 -2.87 -2.49
CA PRO A 174 17.87 -3.76 -1.44
C PRO A 174 19.37 -3.99 -1.45
N LYS A 175 19.99 -3.75 -2.61
CA LYS A 175 21.43 -3.88 -2.89
C LYS A 175 21.92 -2.67 -3.68
N ARG A 176 22.83 -2.89 -4.63
CA ARG A 176 23.28 -1.82 -5.53
C ARG A 176 22.15 -1.39 -6.46
N ARG A 177 22.02 -0.08 -6.72
CA ARG A 177 20.93 0.46 -7.57
C ARG A 177 20.84 -0.21 -8.94
N ARG A 178 21.99 -0.60 -9.54
CA ARG A 178 22.02 -1.28 -10.82
C ARG A 178 21.43 -2.69 -10.81
N ASP A 179 21.40 -3.35 -9.64
CA ASP A 179 20.88 -4.72 -9.50
C ASP A 179 19.35 -4.74 -9.53
N GLY A 180 18.71 -3.57 -9.34
CA GLY A 180 17.26 -3.39 -9.43
C GLY A 180 16.62 -2.93 -8.12
N PHE A 181 15.32 -2.72 -8.17
CA PHE A 181 14.53 -2.19 -7.06
C PHE A 181 13.24 -2.99 -6.81
N VAL A 182 12.70 -2.83 -5.61
CA VAL A 182 11.41 -3.34 -5.18
C VAL A 182 10.43 -2.17 -5.09
N ILE A 183 9.20 -2.38 -5.57
CA ILE A 183 8.09 -1.43 -5.46
C ILE A 183 7.15 -1.91 -4.37
N LEU A 184 6.70 -1.00 -3.47
CA LEU A 184 5.67 -1.27 -2.47
C LEU A 184 4.44 -0.42 -2.75
N THR A 185 3.25 -1.03 -2.75
CA THR A 185 1.98 -0.34 -3.02
C THR A 185 0.96 -0.59 -1.92
N GLY A 186 0.16 0.44 -1.56
CA GLY A 186 -0.92 0.30 -0.59
C GLY A 186 -2.22 -0.18 -1.20
N GLY A 187 -2.56 0.23 -2.42
CA GLY A 187 -3.80 -0.10 -3.08
C GLY A 187 -3.69 -0.14 -4.60
N ALA A 188 -2.73 0.58 -5.17
CA ALA A 188 -2.54 0.77 -6.60
C ALA A 188 -3.85 1.13 -7.35
N TYR A 189 -4.71 1.92 -6.70
CA TYR A 189 -5.97 2.38 -7.31
C TYR A 189 -5.75 3.28 -8.53
N THR A 190 -4.57 3.90 -8.64
CA THR A 190 -4.15 4.64 -9.84
C THR A 190 -3.67 3.75 -10.98
N GLY A 191 -3.61 2.42 -10.76
CA GLY A 191 -3.19 1.41 -11.73
C GLY A 191 -1.75 0.95 -11.54
N ILE A 192 -1.59 -0.35 -11.27
CA ILE A 192 -0.27 -0.94 -10.96
C ILE A 192 0.73 -0.80 -12.12
N ALA A 193 0.30 -0.91 -13.36
CA ALA A 193 1.18 -0.72 -14.51
C ALA A 193 1.71 0.72 -14.60
N GLY A 194 0.87 1.72 -14.29
CA GLY A 194 1.27 3.12 -14.21
C GLY A 194 2.29 3.40 -13.11
N ILE A 195 2.14 2.74 -11.96
CA ILE A 195 3.12 2.79 -10.85
C ILE A 195 4.47 2.23 -11.33
N VAL A 196 4.49 1.05 -11.94
CA VAL A 196 5.72 0.43 -12.45
C VAL A 196 6.37 1.29 -13.54
N ASN A 197 5.59 1.84 -14.47
CA ASN A 197 6.08 2.77 -15.50
C ASN A 197 6.70 4.02 -14.89
N THR A 198 6.05 4.62 -13.89
CA THR A 198 6.57 5.79 -13.19
C THR A 198 7.93 5.49 -12.54
N ALA A 199 8.05 4.35 -11.84
CA ALA A 199 9.31 3.92 -11.23
C ALA A 199 10.41 3.69 -12.30
N LYS A 200 10.11 2.99 -13.37
CA LYS A 200 11.09 2.70 -14.45
C LYS A 200 11.56 3.95 -15.17
N ARG A 201 10.76 5.01 -15.25
CA ARG A 201 11.22 6.30 -15.81
C ARG A 201 12.14 7.06 -14.87
N LEU A 202 11.96 6.93 -13.57
CA LEU A 202 12.83 7.57 -12.57
C LEU A 202 14.18 6.83 -12.43
N TRP A 203 14.13 5.51 -12.54
CA TRP A 203 15.33 4.67 -12.38
C TRP A 203 15.45 3.69 -13.54
N ASN A 204 16.50 3.79 -14.31
CA ASN A 204 16.82 2.85 -15.40
C ASN A 204 17.46 1.57 -14.83
N ALA A 205 16.66 0.80 -14.06
CA ALA A 205 17.09 -0.42 -13.41
C ALA A 205 15.99 -1.49 -13.47
N PRO A 206 16.31 -2.79 -13.29
CA PRO A 206 15.30 -3.86 -13.26
C PRO A 206 14.31 -3.70 -12.12
N VAL A 207 13.04 -4.05 -12.34
CA VAL A 207 12.04 -4.23 -11.28
C VAL A 207 12.18 -5.65 -10.75
N LEU A 208 12.79 -5.80 -9.57
CA LEU A 208 12.99 -7.10 -8.92
C LEU A 208 11.68 -7.68 -8.44
N SER A 209 10.87 -6.83 -7.82
CA SER A 209 9.57 -7.26 -7.28
C SER A 209 8.60 -6.09 -7.14
N VAL A 210 7.31 -6.43 -7.15
CA VAL A 210 6.21 -5.58 -6.69
C VAL A 210 5.55 -6.27 -5.50
N VAL A 211 5.37 -5.55 -4.40
CA VAL A 211 4.76 -6.06 -3.16
C VAL A 211 3.63 -5.13 -2.74
N GLY A 212 2.43 -5.68 -2.51
CA GLY A 212 1.27 -4.92 -2.02
C GLY A 212 -0.01 -5.17 -2.80
N CYS A 213 -1.02 -4.36 -2.55
CA CYS A 213 -2.36 -4.54 -3.07
C CYS A 213 -2.60 -3.80 -4.39
N PHE A 214 -3.60 -4.26 -5.17
CA PHE A 214 -3.88 -3.68 -6.49
C PHE A 214 -5.30 -3.11 -6.64
N GLY A 215 -6.08 -2.99 -5.56
CA GLY A 215 -7.35 -2.27 -5.54
C GLY A 215 -8.44 -2.82 -6.46
N TYR A 216 -8.50 -4.13 -6.66
CA TYR A 216 -9.50 -4.74 -7.56
C TYR A 216 -10.77 -5.18 -6.85
N THR A 217 -10.73 -5.32 -5.53
CA THR A 217 -11.91 -5.69 -4.74
C THR A 217 -12.15 -4.70 -3.60
N ASN A 218 -13.41 -4.62 -3.18
CA ASN A 218 -13.77 -3.96 -1.93
C ASN A 218 -13.68 -4.93 -0.74
N GLN A 219 -13.91 -4.43 0.46
CA GLN A 219 -13.88 -5.19 1.71
C GLN A 219 -14.79 -6.45 1.73
N SER A 220 -15.85 -6.49 0.91
CA SER A 220 -16.71 -7.69 0.80
C SER A 220 -16.19 -8.69 -0.26
N GLY A 221 -15.02 -8.49 -0.84
CA GLY A 221 -14.45 -9.32 -1.91
C GLY A 221 -15.15 -9.17 -3.27
N LYS A 222 -16.02 -8.16 -3.43
CA LYS A 222 -16.64 -7.84 -4.71
C LYS A 222 -15.66 -7.09 -5.60
N LEU A 223 -15.55 -7.49 -6.88
CA LEU A 223 -14.78 -6.74 -7.87
C LEU A 223 -15.34 -5.33 -8.04
N ILE A 224 -14.46 -4.34 -7.94
CA ILE A 224 -14.69 -2.91 -8.23
C ILE A 224 -13.93 -2.45 -9.48
N SER A 225 -13.14 -3.34 -10.07
CA SER A 225 -12.51 -3.19 -11.38
C SER A 225 -13.04 -4.24 -12.34
N SER A 226 -13.12 -3.91 -13.63
CA SER A 226 -13.56 -4.86 -14.64
C SER A 226 -12.52 -5.96 -14.88
N GLN A 227 -12.97 -7.17 -15.24
CA GLN A 227 -12.07 -8.26 -15.58
C GLN A 227 -11.07 -7.86 -16.67
N GLY A 228 -11.54 -7.13 -17.71
CA GLY A 228 -10.68 -6.64 -18.79
C GLY A 228 -9.57 -5.71 -18.33
N ASN A 229 -9.82 -4.87 -17.31
CA ASN A 229 -8.78 -4.00 -16.73
C ASN A 229 -7.76 -4.81 -15.94
N ILE A 230 -8.20 -5.82 -15.18
CA ILE A 230 -7.31 -6.71 -14.42
C ILE A 230 -6.40 -7.48 -15.39
N THR A 231 -7.00 -8.07 -16.45
CA THR A 231 -6.27 -8.77 -17.53
C THR A 231 -5.22 -7.86 -18.15
N ARG A 232 -5.62 -6.65 -18.57
CA ARG A 232 -4.69 -5.66 -19.17
C ARG A 232 -3.55 -5.31 -18.23
N SER A 233 -3.83 -5.09 -16.95
CA SER A 233 -2.80 -4.80 -15.95
C SER A 233 -1.78 -5.94 -15.83
N ALA A 234 -2.23 -7.19 -15.83
CA ALA A 234 -1.33 -8.35 -15.78
C ALA A 234 -0.46 -8.46 -17.05
N GLU A 235 -1.04 -8.28 -18.23
CA GLU A 235 -0.31 -8.27 -19.49
C GLU A 235 0.74 -7.16 -19.57
N GLU A 236 0.40 -5.97 -19.07
CA GLU A 236 1.33 -4.83 -19.01
C GLU A 236 2.50 -5.11 -18.04
N LEU A 237 2.24 -5.72 -16.89
CA LEU A 237 3.31 -6.13 -15.97
C LEU A 237 4.29 -7.13 -16.61
N LEU A 238 3.80 -8.05 -17.46
CA LEU A 238 4.66 -8.92 -18.25
C LEU A 238 5.49 -8.15 -19.26
N LYS A 239 4.88 -7.23 -20.01
CA LYS A 239 5.59 -6.38 -21.01
C LYS A 239 6.65 -5.51 -20.34
N LEU A 240 6.38 -5.04 -19.13
CA LEU A 240 7.31 -4.25 -18.31
C LEU A 240 8.46 -5.08 -17.72
N ARG A 241 8.44 -6.41 -17.92
CA ARG A 241 9.43 -7.36 -17.40
C ARG A 241 9.58 -7.24 -15.88
N THR A 242 8.46 -7.10 -15.19
CA THR A 242 8.41 -7.12 -13.74
C THR A 242 8.82 -8.50 -13.23
N GLY A 243 9.65 -8.53 -12.21
CA GLY A 243 10.08 -9.79 -11.58
C GLY A 243 8.95 -10.46 -10.79
N SER A 244 9.20 -10.88 -9.56
CA SER A 244 8.17 -11.49 -8.70
C SER A 244 7.12 -10.46 -8.27
N ILE A 245 5.89 -10.90 -8.12
CA ILE A 245 4.76 -10.05 -7.71
C ILE A 245 4.11 -10.71 -6.50
N TYR A 246 4.05 -10.00 -5.38
CA TYR A 246 3.42 -10.44 -4.14
C TYR A 246 2.23 -9.54 -3.86
N THR A 247 1.04 -10.11 -3.90
CA THR A 247 -0.20 -9.34 -3.73
C THR A 247 -0.98 -9.77 -2.50
N CYS A 248 -1.92 -8.96 -2.04
CA CYS A 248 -2.63 -9.12 -0.77
C CYS A 248 -4.08 -8.62 -0.85
N HIS A 249 -4.74 -8.37 0.27
CA HIS A 249 -6.17 -8.21 0.52
C HIS A 249 -6.98 -7.52 -0.59
N ASN A 250 -6.67 -6.27 -0.97
CA ASN A 250 -7.47 -5.50 -1.93
C ASN A 250 -7.34 -5.96 -3.41
N THR A 251 -6.39 -6.84 -3.73
CA THR A 251 -6.41 -7.56 -5.00
C THR A 251 -7.56 -8.57 -5.00
N GLY A 252 -7.82 -9.16 -3.84
CA GLY A 252 -8.85 -10.15 -3.60
C GLY A 252 -8.66 -11.44 -4.39
N ARG A 253 -9.33 -12.50 -3.98
CA ARG A 253 -9.17 -13.82 -4.66
C ARG A 253 -9.53 -13.78 -6.13
N LYS A 254 -10.64 -13.11 -6.48
CA LYS A 254 -11.06 -13.01 -7.90
C LYS A 254 -10.06 -12.24 -8.75
N GLY A 255 -9.51 -11.13 -8.24
CA GLY A 255 -8.46 -10.39 -8.93
C GLY A 255 -7.18 -11.19 -9.04
N TYR A 256 -6.80 -11.89 -7.96
CA TYR A 256 -5.66 -12.79 -7.95
C TYR A 256 -5.78 -13.89 -9.00
N ASP A 257 -6.92 -14.59 -9.07
CA ASP A 257 -7.13 -15.70 -10.02
C ASP A 257 -7.00 -15.24 -11.47
N ILE A 258 -7.64 -14.11 -11.83
CA ILE A 258 -7.53 -13.51 -13.17
C ILE A 258 -6.07 -13.17 -13.52
N MET A 259 -5.33 -12.59 -12.59
CA MET A 259 -3.92 -12.24 -12.82
C MET A 259 -3.03 -13.48 -12.87
N LYS A 260 -3.33 -14.50 -12.07
CA LYS A 260 -2.56 -15.75 -11.98
C LYS A 260 -2.57 -16.52 -13.29
N ASP A 261 -3.70 -16.53 -13.99
CA ASP A 261 -3.83 -17.14 -15.32
C ASP A 261 -2.84 -16.54 -16.34
N ILE A 262 -2.46 -15.28 -16.18
CA ILE A 262 -1.58 -14.55 -17.09
C ILE A 262 -0.12 -14.55 -16.59
N LEU A 263 0.07 -14.24 -15.29
CA LEU A 263 1.40 -14.05 -14.69
C LEU A 263 2.05 -15.37 -14.25
N GLY A 264 1.29 -16.45 -14.15
CA GLY A 264 1.80 -17.75 -13.71
C GLY A 264 2.50 -17.65 -12.35
N ASP A 265 3.65 -18.32 -12.23
CA ASP A 265 4.39 -18.41 -10.97
C ASP A 265 5.06 -17.10 -10.52
N ARG A 266 5.03 -16.07 -11.34
CA ARG A 266 5.49 -14.73 -10.94
C ARG A 266 4.56 -14.11 -9.90
N LEU A 267 3.27 -14.45 -9.89
CA LEU A 267 2.29 -13.95 -8.94
C LEU A 267 2.14 -14.90 -7.75
N GLN A 268 2.31 -14.36 -6.56
CA GLN A 268 2.13 -15.04 -5.29
C GLN A 268 1.22 -14.20 -4.38
N TYR A 269 0.48 -14.87 -3.50
CA TYR A 269 -0.31 -14.20 -2.48
C TYR A 269 0.51 -14.08 -1.19
N LEU A 270 0.58 -12.87 -0.62
CA LEU A 270 1.36 -12.57 0.58
C LEU A 270 0.41 -12.48 1.79
N ARG A 271 0.40 -13.52 2.61
CA ARG A 271 -0.45 -13.62 3.80
C ARG A 271 0.21 -12.92 5.00
N ALA A 272 -0.58 -12.53 5.99
CA ALA A 272 -0.03 -12.12 7.28
C ALA A 272 0.80 -13.26 7.90
N GLY A 273 2.03 -12.95 8.30
CA GLY A 273 3.02 -13.90 8.82
C GLY A 273 4.03 -14.39 7.80
N GLU A 274 3.87 -14.10 6.52
CA GLU A 274 4.89 -14.42 5.50
C GLU A 274 5.99 -13.37 5.45
N GLU A 275 7.18 -13.81 5.05
CA GLU A 275 8.39 -13.02 5.01
C GLU A 275 9.04 -13.07 3.62
N LEU A 276 9.52 -11.92 3.15
CA LEU A 276 10.27 -11.78 1.91
C LEU A 276 11.67 -11.24 2.22
N ASN A 277 12.69 -11.79 1.55
CA ASN A 277 14.08 -11.38 1.66
C ASN A 277 14.64 -11.00 0.27
N PHE A 278 15.25 -9.79 0.16
CA PHE A 278 15.82 -9.24 -1.06
C PHE A 278 17.28 -8.87 -0.91
#